data_817481166c26f24436c60e66ff19b164
#
_entry.id   817481166c26f24436c60e66ff19b164
#
_cell.length_a   1.000
_cell.length_b   1.000
_cell.length_c   1.000
_cell.angle_alpha   90.00
_cell.angle_beta   90.00
_cell.angle_gamma   90.00
#
_symmetry.space_group_name_H-M   'P 1'
#
loop_
_entity.id
_entity.type
_entity.pdbx_description
1 polymer ?
#
loop_
_entity_poly.entity_id
_entity_poly.type
_entity_poly.pdbx_seq_one_letter_code
_entity_poly.pdbx_strand_id
1 'polypeptide(L)'
;MLNTSDEDVVLVQRCLAGDSSAFEPLVERYQRPLYNLATRLLGSRDEALDSTQNAFVKAFENLASFDQGQKFFSWIYQILRNECFNVLRGRRPSAPLPVDLTASGTPADAFEADQRRALVQAALLDLTEDQREVVLLRHFTELSYDEIAASTGVPVKTVKSRLYSARQRLAVLLAEINLV
;
A
#
# COMPACT_ATOMS: atom_id res chain seq x y z
N MET A 1 11.32 -9.04 3.36
CA MET A 1 12.02 -8.46 2.18
C MET A 1 11.19 -8.76 0.96
N LEU A 2 10.55 -7.71 0.39
CA LEU A 2 9.84 -7.85 -0.89
C LEU A 2 10.86 -7.64 -2.01
N ASN A 3 11.74 -8.61 -2.18
CA ASN A 3 12.77 -8.56 -3.20
C ASN A 3 12.22 -9.16 -4.48
N THR A 4 12.26 -8.44 -5.60
CA THR A 4 12.08 -9.04 -6.91
C THR A 4 13.23 -10.00 -7.07
N SER A 5 12.93 -11.25 -6.85
CA SER A 5 13.85 -12.31 -7.13
C SER A 5 13.79 -12.57 -8.65
N ASP A 6 14.84 -13.14 -9.19
CA ASP A 6 14.82 -13.72 -10.54
C ASP A 6 13.65 -14.68 -10.74
N GLU A 7 13.09 -15.20 -9.62
CA GLU A 7 11.88 -16.04 -9.57
C GLU A 7 10.62 -15.31 -10.10
N ASP A 8 10.39 -14.03 -9.76
CA ASP A 8 9.21 -13.30 -10.26
C ASP A 8 9.26 -13.14 -11.78
N VAL A 9 10.45 -12.85 -12.31
CA VAL A 9 10.66 -12.74 -13.76
C VAL A 9 10.41 -14.09 -14.44
N VAL A 10 10.88 -15.19 -13.87
CA VAL A 10 10.63 -16.54 -14.39
C VAL A 10 9.13 -16.86 -14.39
N LEU A 11 8.41 -16.52 -13.31
CA LEU A 11 6.96 -16.72 -13.22
C LEU A 11 6.21 -15.91 -14.28
N VAL A 12 6.58 -14.64 -14.46
CA VAL A 12 6.02 -13.79 -15.51
C VAL A 12 6.27 -14.38 -16.91
N GLN A 13 7.50 -14.83 -17.19
CA GLN A 13 7.83 -15.43 -18.49
C GLN A 13 7.02 -16.70 -18.76
N ARG A 14 6.80 -17.54 -17.75
CA ARG A 14 5.94 -18.73 -17.87
C ARG A 14 4.49 -18.33 -18.18
N CYS A 15 3.96 -17.33 -17.49
CA CYS A 15 2.61 -16.80 -17.78
C CYS A 15 2.51 -16.32 -19.23
N LEU A 16 3.49 -15.55 -19.70
CA LEU A 16 3.51 -15.03 -21.08
C LEU A 16 3.67 -16.15 -22.13
N ALA A 17 4.28 -17.27 -21.74
CA ALA A 17 4.36 -18.47 -22.57
C ALA A 17 3.08 -19.33 -22.58
N GLY A 18 2.01 -18.90 -21.87
CA GLY A 18 0.71 -19.57 -21.85
C GLY A 18 0.40 -20.38 -20.58
N ASP A 19 1.35 -20.48 -19.64
CA ASP A 19 1.14 -21.12 -18.35
C ASP A 19 0.50 -20.14 -17.35
N SER A 20 -0.81 -19.95 -17.42
CA SER A 20 -1.54 -19.05 -16.53
C SER A 20 -1.42 -19.41 -15.04
N SER A 21 -1.16 -20.69 -14.72
CA SER A 21 -1.00 -21.14 -13.33
C SER A 21 0.24 -20.56 -12.66
N ALA A 22 1.25 -20.14 -13.44
CA ALA A 22 2.45 -19.48 -12.92
C ALA A 22 2.18 -18.08 -12.31
N PHE A 23 0.96 -17.53 -12.47
CA PHE A 23 0.58 -16.26 -11.83
C PHE A 23 0.17 -16.44 -10.35
N GLU A 24 -0.32 -17.63 -9.97
CA GLU A 24 -0.77 -17.92 -8.61
C GLU A 24 0.30 -17.65 -7.54
N PRO A 25 1.58 -18.09 -7.68
CA PRO A 25 2.62 -17.76 -6.71
C PRO A 25 2.90 -16.25 -6.57
N LEU A 26 2.70 -15.45 -7.63
CA LEU A 26 2.80 -13.99 -7.56
C LEU A 26 1.65 -13.41 -6.73
N VAL A 27 0.42 -13.92 -6.90
CA VAL A 27 -0.73 -13.53 -6.09
C VAL A 27 -0.48 -13.87 -4.62
N GLU A 28 -0.09 -15.10 -4.31
CA GLU A 28 0.18 -15.55 -2.94
C GLU A 28 1.24 -14.67 -2.24
N ARG A 29 2.30 -14.32 -2.95
CA ARG A 29 3.41 -13.50 -2.44
C ARG A 29 2.99 -12.07 -2.15
N TYR A 30 2.18 -11.45 -3.03
CA TYR A 30 1.95 -10.02 -3.02
C TYR A 30 0.55 -9.59 -2.54
N GLN A 31 -0.47 -10.48 -2.50
CA GLN A 31 -1.83 -10.09 -2.09
C GLN A 31 -1.89 -9.47 -0.70
N ARG A 32 -1.25 -10.08 0.29
CA ARG A 32 -1.29 -9.59 1.68
C ARG A 32 -0.56 -8.27 1.87
N PRO A 33 0.67 -8.08 1.38
CA PRO A 33 1.34 -6.78 1.38
C PRO A 33 0.54 -5.68 0.70
N LEU A 34 0.00 -5.93 -0.50
CA LEU A 34 -0.76 -4.95 -1.26
C LEU A 34 -2.09 -4.60 -0.58
N TYR A 35 -2.84 -5.60 -0.08
CA TYR A 35 -4.05 -5.39 0.69
C TYR A 35 -3.80 -4.53 1.95
N ASN A 36 -2.72 -4.81 2.68
CA ASN A 36 -2.35 -4.03 3.85
C ASN A 36 -2.03 -2.57 3.51
N LEU A 37 -1.36 -2.32 2.38
CA LEU A 37 -1.10 -0.97 1.89
C LEU A 37 -2.40 -0.27 1.49
N ALA A 38 -3.26 -0.94 0.71
CA ALA A 38 -4.55 -0.41 0.29
C ALA A 38 -5.44 -0.06 1.50
N THR A 39 -5.52 -0.95 2.51
CA THR A 39 -6.29 -0.71 3.73
C THR A 39 -5.82 0.54 4.46
N ARG A 40 -4.50 0.74 4.59
CA ARG A 40 -3.95 1.94 5.24
C ARG A 40 -4.13 3.20 4.40
N LEU A 41 -4.07 3.07 3.07
CA LEU A 41 -4.24 4.18 2.16
C LEU A 41 -5.70 4.65 2.12
N LEU A 42 -6.64 3.70 2.04
CA LEU A 42 -8.08 3.96 1.89
C LEU A 42 -8.80 4.12 3.23
N GLY A 43 -8.34 3.47 4.29
CA GLY A 43 -9.04 3.42 5.59
C GLY A 43 -10.28 2.52 5.58
N SER A 44 -10.55 1.78 4.52
CA SER A 44 -11.70 0.88 4.34
C SER A 44 -11.20 -0.48 3.88
N ARG A 45 -11.64 -1.54 4.57
CA ARG A 45 -11.25 -2.92 4.25
C ARG A 45 -11.89 -3.42 2.96
N ASP A 46 -13.16 -3.09 2.76
CA ASP A 46 -13.92 -3.54 1.59
C ASP A 46 -13.35 -2.91 0.32
N GLU A 47 -13.16 -1.58 0.34
CA GLU A 47 -12.54 -0.88 -0.81
C GLU A 47 -11.10 -1.33 -1.06
N ALA A 48 -10.36 -1.66 0.01
CA ALA A 48 -9.00 -2.20 -0.13
C ALA A 48 -8.98 -3.59 -0.75
N LEU A 49 -9.94 -4.44 -0.38
CA LEU A 49 -10.10 -5.77 -0.96
C LEU A 49 -10.41 -5.67 -2.45
N ASP A 50 -11.42 -4.87 -2.81
CA ASP A 50 -11.83 -4.66 -4.19
C ASP A 50 -10.69 -4.07 -5.03
N SER A 51 -10.00 -3.02 -4.52
CA SER A 51 -8.87 -2.40 -5.21
C SER A 51 -7.71 -3.38 -5.41
N THR A 52 -7.46 -4.26 -4.43
CA THR A 52 -6.39 -5.27 -4.52
C THR A 52 -6.73 -6.33 -5.55
N GLN A 53 -7.97 -6.85 -5.55
CA GLN A 53 -8.43 -7.82 -6.54
C GLN A 53 -8.36 -7.24 -7.96
N ASN A 54 -8.89 -6.02 -8.15
CA ASN A 54 -8.84 -5.33 -9.43
C ASN A 54 -7.40 -5.10 -9.91
N ALA A 55 -6.47 -4.81 -8.99
CA ALA A 55 -5.07 -4.65 -9.33
C ALA A 55 -4.45 -5.93 -9.87
N PHE A 56 -4.75 -7.10 -9.27
CA PHE A 56 -4.26 -8.39 -9.78
C PHE A 56 -4.88 -8.76 -11.13
N VAL A 57 -6.18 -8.52 -11.32
CA VAL A 57 -6.83 -8.75 -12.62
C VAL A 57 -6.16 -7.91 -13.70
N LYS A 58 -6.00 -6.61 -13.46
CA LYS A 58 -5.35 -5.70 -14.41
C LYS A 58 -3.87 -6.05 -14.63
N ALA A 59 -3.16 -6.49 -13.58
CA ALA A 59 -1.80 -6.96 -13.71
C ALA A 59 -1.71 -8.19 -14.62
N PHE A 60 -2.60 -9.15 -14.46
CA PHE A 60 -2.64 -10.35 -15.32
C PHE A 60 -2.95 -9.99 -16.78
N GLU A 61 -3.97 -9.16 -17.01
CA GLU A 61 -4.37 -8.69 -18.35
C GLU A 61 -3.26 -7.90 -19.07
N ASN A 62 -2.45 -7.16 -18.31
CA ASN A 62 -1.40 -6.29 -18.84
C ASN A 62 0.02 -6.84 -18.60
N LEU A 63 0.16 -8.12 -18.28
CA LEU A 63 1.43 -8.72 -17.87
C LEU A 63 2.54 -8.53 -18.92
N ALA A 64 2.18 -8.50 -20.20
CA ALA A 64 3.09 -8.24 -21.30
C ALA A 64 3.75 -6.85 -21.25
N SER A 65 3.15 -5.89 -20.51
CA SER A 65 3.71 -4.55 -20.33
C SER A 65 4.72 -4.45 -19.18
N PHE A 66 4.90 -5.53 -18.42
CA PHE A 66 5.85 -5.53 -17.30
C PHE A 66 7.28 -5.46 -17.83
N ASP A 67 8.00 -4.42 -17.43
CA ASP A 67 9.43 -4.29 -17.68
C ASP A 67 10.21 -5.16 -16.68
N GLN A 68 10.86 -6.22 -17.18
CA GLN A 68 11.65 -7.16 -16.37
C GLN A 68 12.88 -6.51 -15.71
N GLY A 69 13.26 -5.29 -16.09
CA GLY A 69 14.30 -4.50 -15.44
C GLY A 69 13.86 -3.85 -14.13
N GLN A 70 12.57 -3.84 -13.82
CA GLN A 70 12.02 -3.31 -12.58
C GLN A 70 11.48 -4.40 -11.67
N LYS A 71 11.31 -4.10 -10.37
CA LYS A 71 10.71 -5.04 -9.42
C LYS A 71 9.22 -5.24 -9.71
N PHE A 72 8.77 -6.51 -9.74
CA PHE A 72 7.35 -6.84 -9.94
C PHE A 72 6.45 -6.14 -8.90
N PHE A 73 6.89 -6.08 -7.63
CA PHE A 73 6.17 -5.33 -6.60
C PHE A 73 5.95 -3.86 -6.97
N SER A 74 6.97 -3.16 -7.49
CA SER A 74 6.84 -1.75 -7.86
C SER A 74 5.85 -1.55 -9.01
N TRP A 75 5.85 -2.47 -9.97
CA TRP A 75 4.94 -2.42 -11.10
C TRP A 75 3.49 -2.69 -10.70
N ILE A 76 3.22 -3.78 -9.96
CA ILE A 76 1.85 -4.10 -9.52
C ILE A 76 1.34 -3.06 -8.50
N TYR A 77 2.24 -2.48 -7.69
CA TYR A 77 1.87 -1.39 -6.79
C TYR A 77 1.39 -0.14 -7.56
N GLN A 78 2.00 0.21 -8.70
CA GLN A 78 1.50 1.31 -9.54
C GLN A 78 0.07 1.06 -10.01
N ILE A 79 -0.27 -0.17 -10.34
CA ILE A 79 -1.64 -0.55 -10.72
C ILE A 79 -2.58 -0.38 -9.53
N LEU A 80 -2.22 -0.95 -8.36
CA LEU A 80 -3.00 -0.82 -7.12
C LEU A 80 -3.18 0.65 -6.71
N ARG A 81 -2.11 1.44 -6.80
CA ARG A 81 -2.13 2.87 -6.53
C ARG A 81 -3.20 3.58 -7.34
N ASN A 82 -3.24 3.32 -8.64
CA ASN A 82 -4.23 3.92 -9.52
C ASN A 82 -5.66 3.54 -9.12
N GLU A 83 -5.91 2.29 -8.73
CA GLU A 83 -7.21 1.85 -8.20
C GLU A 83 -7.57 2.61 -6.92
N CYS A 84 -6.66 2.65 -5.94
CA CYS A 84 -6.90 3.35 -4.68
C CYS A 84 -7.16 4.86 -4.89
N PHE A 85 -6.37 5.52 -5.74
CA PHE A 85 -6.57 6.95 -6.01
C PHE A 85 -7.84 7.23 -6.81
N ASN A 86 -8.32 6.29 -7.63
CA ASN A 86 -9.63 6.39 -8.28
C ASN A 86 -10.75 6.33 -7.24
N VAL A 87 -10.66 5.42 -6.26
CA VAL A 87 -11.61 5.34 -5.14
C VAL A 87 -11.61 6.64 -4.35
N LEU A 88 -10.43 7.15 -3.95
CA LEU A 88 -10.31 8.40 -3.19
C LEU A 88 -10.92 9.59 -3.94
N ARG A 89 -10.66 9.72 -5.24
CA ARG A 89 -11.25 10.77 -6.10
C ARG A 89 -12.76 10.65 -6.26
N GLY A 90 -13.29 9.42 -6.25
CA GLY A 90 -14.73 9.16 -6.34
C GLY A 90 -15.49 9.46 -5.05
N ARG A 91 -14.79 9.55 -3.91
CA ARG A 91 -15.42 9.90 -2.63
C ARG A 91 -15.86 11.35 -2.66
N ARG A 92 -17.15 11.58 -2.36
CA ARG A 92 -17.62 12.95 -2.08
C ARG A 92 -17.02 13.39 -0.75
N PRO A 93 -16.74 14.72 -0.57
CA PRO A 93 -16.35 15.25 0.74
C PRO A 93 -17.50 15.01 1.73
N SER A 94 -17.45 13.96 2.50
CA SER A 94 -18.42 13.70 3.57
C SER A 94 -17.76 12.86 4.65
N ALA A 95 -18.02 13.23 5.91
CA ALA A 95 -17.74 12.60 7.21
C ALA A 95 -16.53 11.68 7.37
N PRO A 96 -15.85 11.74 8.53
CA PRO A 96 -14.74 10.82 8.84
C PRO A 96 -15.20 9.37 8.70
N LEU A 97 -14.44 8.57 7.93
CA LEU A 97 -14.69 7.14 7.79
C LEU A 97 -14.54 6.46 9.16
N PRO A 98 -15.48 5.57 9.55
CA PRO A 98 -15.25 4.72 10.69
C PRO A 98 -14.04 3.83 10.38
N VAL A 99 -13.04 3.88 11.25
CA VAL A 99 -11.84 3.04 11.16
C VAL A 99 -12.22 1.64 11.64
N ASP A 100 -12.62 0.76 10.73
CA ASP A 100 -12.93 -0.63 11.06
C ASP A 100 -11.64 -1.48 11.01
N LEU A 101 -10.97 -1.55 12.16
CA LEU A 101 -9.76 -2.35 12.36
C LEU A 101 -9.98 -3.34 13.50
N THR A 102 -10.78 -4.40 13.28
CA THR A 102 -10.83 -5.51 14.22
C THR A 102 -9.65 -6.45 14.00
N ALA A 103 -8.85 -6.70 15.04
CA ALA A 103 -7.79 -7.70 15.05
C ALA A 103 -8.12 -8.81 16.02
N SER A 104 -7.73 -10.04 15.71
CA SER A 104 -7.86 -11.22 16.56
C SER A 104 -6.69 -11.31 17.54
N GLY A 105 -6.98 -11.35 18.85
CA GLY A 105 -6.02 -11.51 19.94
C GLY A 105 -6.73 -11.66 21.29
N THR A 106 -6.02 -11.99 22.37
CA THR A 106 -6.58 -12.14 23.73
C THR A 106 -7.10 -10.80 24.30
N PRO A 107 -8.13 -10.80 25.19
CA PRO A 107 -9.02 -9.65 25.40
C PRO A 107 -8.38 -8.36 25.94
N ALA A 108 -7.35 -8.39 26.78
CA ALA A 108 -6.79 -7.17 27.37
C ALA A 108 -5.65 -6.58 26.55
N ASP A 109 -4.67 -7.38 26.15
CA ASP A 109 -3.53 -6.90 25.31
C ASP A 109 -3.99 -6.57 23.87
N ALA A 110 -5.05 -7.25 23.41
CA ALA A 110 -5.68 -6.97 22.12
C ALA A 110 -6.34 -5.58 22.09
N PHE A 111 -7.03 -5.19 23.17
CA PHE A 111 -7.72 -3.91 23.24
C PHE A 111 -6.75 -2.71 23.14
N GLU A 112 -5.64 -2.73 23.89
CA GLU A 112 -4.63 -1.66 23.81
C GLU A 112 -3.92 -1.64 22.44
N ALA A 113 -3.63 -2.82 21.88
CA ALA A 113 -3.02 -2.93 20.56
C ALA A 113 -3.97 -2.43 19.45
N ASP A 114 -5.27 -2.71 19.57
CA ASP A 114 -6.28 -2.25 18.62
C ASP A 114 -6.52 -0.74 18.75
N GLN A 115 -6.56 -0.19 19.96
CA GLN A 115 -6.63 1.25 20.16
C GLN A 115 -5.41 1.94 19.52
N ARG A 116 -4.19 1.43 19.75
CA ARG A 116 -2.97 1.99 19.18
C ARG A 116 -2.97 1.91 17.65
N ARG A 117 -3.46 0.82 17.08
CA ARG A 117 -3.62 0.67 15.62
C ARG A 117 -4.62 1.66 15.06
N ALA A 118 -5.77 1.84 15.72
CA ALA A 118 -6.80 2.81 15.32
C ALA A 118 -6.25 4.23 15.35
N LEU A 119 -5.50 4.62 16.39
CA LEU A 119 -4.86 5.92 16.50
C LEU A 119 -3.84 6.17 15.40
N VAL A 120 -2.97 5.19 15.12
CA VAL A 120 -2.01 5.27 14.01
C VAL A 120 -2.73 5.40 12.66
N GLN A 121 -3.81 4.64 12.47
CA GLN A 121 -4.60 4.73 11.23
C GLN A 121 -5.28 6.09 11.10
N ALA A 122 -5.85 6.63 12.16
CA ALA A 122 -6.43 7.97 12.15
C ALA A 122 -5.37 9.05 11.80
N ALA A 123 -4.19 8.97 12.41
CA ALA A 123 -3.09 9.87 12.10
C ALA A 123 -2.60 9.76 10.64
N LEU A 124 -2.59 8.53 10.08
CA LEU A 124 -2.29 8.34 8.66
C LEU A 124 -3.36 8.96 7.76
N LEU A 125 -4.64 8.85 8.11
CA LEU A 125 -5.74 9.43 7.33
C LEU A 125 -5.77 10.96 7.36
N ASP A 126 -5.17 11.59 8.39
CA ASP A 126 -5.01 13.05 8.47
C ASP A 126 -3.90 13.60 7.54
N LEU A 127 -3.02 12.75 7.05
CA LEU A 127 -2.04 13.12 6.03
C LEU A 127 -2.72 13.31 4.67
N THR A 128 -2.13 14.16 3.81
CA THR A 128 -2.52 14.15 2.40
C THR A 128 -2.26 12.77 1.80
N GLU A 129 -2.99 12.41 0.75
CA GLU A 129 -2.84 11.12 0.06
C GLU A 129 -1.39 10.86 -0.35
N ASP A 130 -0.74 11.86 -0.91
CA ASP A 130 0.65 11.83 -1.34
C ASP A 130 1.66 11.63 -0.17
N GLN A 131 1.40 12.27 0.97
CA GLN A 131 2.23 12.12 2.16
C GLN A 131 2.04 10.72 2.78
N ARG A 132 0.78 10.29 2.87
CA ARG A 132 0.42 8.97 3.36
C ARG A 132 1.07 7.88 2.52
N GLU A 133 0.99 7.98 1.20
CA GLU A 133 1.58 7.04 0.26
C GLU A 133 3.09 6.83 0.52
N VAL A 134 3.88 7.90 0.54
CA VAL A 134 5.33 7.77 0.72
C VAL A 134 5.72 7.25 2.11
N VAL A 135 4.93 7.57 3.16
CA VAL A 135 5.11 7.02 4.50
C VAL A 135 4.84 5.51 4.50
N LEU A 136 3.76 5.07 3.89
CA LEU A 136 3.39 3.66 3.82
C LEU A 136 4.45 2.86 3.07
N LEU A 137 4.88 3.32 1.90
CA LEU A 137 5.94 2.65 1.13
C LEU A 137 7.26 2.58 1.91
N ARG A 138 7.65 3.66 2.60
CA ARG A 138 8.91 3.67 3.34
C ARG A 138 8.90 2.75 4.56
N HIS A 139 7.80 2.70 5.32
CA HIS A 139 7.75 2.04 6.62
C HIS A 139 7.16 0.62 6.58
N PHE A 140 6.34 0.29 5.58
CA PHE A 140 5.68 -1.02 5.50
C PHE A 140 6.24 -1.93 4.39
N THR A 141 7.00 -1.37 3.45
CA THR A 141 7.63 -2.15 2.38
C THR A 141 9.14 -2.04 2.36
N GLU A 142 9.71 -1.19 3.23
CA GLU A 142 11.16 -0.95 3.35
C GLU A 142 11.83 -0.48 2.06
N LEU A 143 11.05 0.06 1.10
CA LEU A 143 11.60 0.56 -0.16
C LEU A 143 12.57 1.72 0.08
N SER A 144 13.63 1.77 -0.70
CA SER A 144 14.54 2.91 -0.80
C SER A 144 13.84 4.13 -1.41
N TYR A 145 14.42 5.31 -1.27
CA TYR A 145 13.84 6.52 -1.87
C TYR A 145 13.77 6.47 -3.40
N ASP A 146 14.74 5.81 -4.03
CA ASP A 146 14.76 5.62 -5.48
C ASP A 146 13.65 4.66 -5.93
N GLU A 147 13.43 3.57 -5.18
CA GLU A 147 12.34 2.64 -5.44
C GLU A 147 10.96 3.27 -5.21
N ILE A 148 10.81 4.09 -4.17
CA ILE A 148 9.58 4.86 -3.94
C ILE A 148 9.35 5.85 -5.09
N ALA A 149 10.40 6.54 -5.54
CA ALA A 149 10.31 7.46 -6.68
C ALA A 149 9.86 6.73 -7.95
N ALA A 150 10.44 5.57 -8.25
CA ALA A 150 10.02 4.72 -9.37
C ALA A 150 8.58 4.23 -9.23
N SER A 151 8.16 3.81 -8.03
CA SER A 151 6.81 3.29 -7.77
C SER A 151 5.72 4.37 -7.80
N THR A 152 6.05 5.60 -7.42
CA THR A 152 5.10 6.72 -7.34
C THR A 152 5.13 7.65 -8.56
N GLY A 153 6.15 7.53 -9.41
CA GLY A 153 6.33 8.38 -10.58
C GLY A 153 6.76 9.81 -10.26
N VAL A 154 7.32 10.06 -9.05
CA VAL A 154 7.79 11.40 -8.66
C VAL A 154 9.29 11.42 -8.41
N PRO A 155 9.99 12.57 -8.57
CA PRO A 155 11.41 12.67 -8.29
C PRO A 155 11.77 12.33 -6.83
N VAL A 156 12.94 11.76 -6.58
CA VAL A 156 13.45 11.44 -5.23
C VAL A 156 13.43 12.65 -4.29
N LYS A 157 13.70 13.85 -4.80
CA LYS A 157 13.60 15.11 -4.04
C LYS A 157 12.18 15.30 -3.49
N THR A 158 11.15 15.00 -4.30
CA THR A 158 9.74 15.09 -3.90
C THR A 158 9.40 14.03 -2.85
N VAL A 159 9.88 12.79 -3.00
CA VAL A 159 9.74 11.74 -1.98
C VAL A 159 10.30 12.20 -0.63
N LYS A 160 11.54 12.72 -0.62
CA LYS A 160 12.17 13.25 0.60
C LYS A 160 11.38 14.38 1.24
N SER A 161 10.90 15.33 0.44
CA SER A 161 10.09 16.47 0.90
C SER A 161 8.75 16.00 1.49
N ARG A 162 8.04 15.10 0.81
CA ARG A 162 6.77 14.52 1.30
C ARG A 162 6.98 13.75 2.61
N LEU A 163 8.02 12.94 2.71
CA LEU A 163 8.36 12.20 3.94
C LEU A 163 8.69 13.16 5.10
N TYR A 164 9.44 14.22 4.84
CA TYR A 164 9.75 15.22 5.85
C TYR A 164 8.48 15.89 6.39
N SER A 165 7.64 16.41 5.51
CA SER A 165 6.38 17.07 5.89
C SER A 165 5.43 16.11 6.60
N ALA A 166 5.32 14.86 6.12
CA ALA A 166 4.51 13.83 6.76
C ALA A 166 4.97 13.53 8.19
N ARG A 167 6.29 13.40 8.41
CA ARG A 167 6.86 13.16 9.76
C ARG A 167 6.57 14.31 10.71
N GLN A 168 6.68 15.55 10.25
CA GLN A 168 6.35 16.71 11.06
C GLN A 168 4.86 16.68 11.48
N ARG A 169 3.97 16.39 10.53
CA ARG A 169 2.54 16.28 10.83
C ARG A 169 2.22 15.15 11.79
N LEU A 170 2.77 13.96 11.56
CA LEU A 170 2.59 12.80 12.44
C LEU A 170 3.15 13.06 13.85
N ALA A 171 4.28 13.75 13.98
CA ALA A 171 4.83 14.10 15.29
C ALA A 171 3.86 14.96 16.12
N VAL A 172 3.18 15.92 15.50
CA VAL A 172 2.16 16.75 16.15
C VAL A 172 0.97 15.88 16.57
N LEU A 173 0.40 15.11 15.64
CA LEU A 173 -0.78 14.28 15.89
C LEU A 173 -0.54 13.22 16.98
N LEU A 174 0.63 12.56 16.95
CA LEU A 174 0.97 11.53 17.93
C LEU A 174 1.33 12.12 19.31
N ALA A 175 1.86 13.34 19.37
CA ALA A 175 2.08 14.03 20.64
C ALA A 175 0.76 14.38 21.33
N GLU A 176 -0.25 14.82 20.59
CA GLU A 176 -1.61 15.09 21.11
C GLU A 176 -2.27 13.81 21.66
N ILE A 177 -2.00 12.66 21.07
CA ILE A 177 -2.53 11.36 21.48
C ILE A 177 -1.87 10.85 22.78
N ASN A 178 -0.58 11.11 23.00
CA ASN A 178 0.14 10.70 24.22
C ASN A 178 -0.15 11.60 25.43
N LEU A 179 -0.93 12.66 25.27
CA LEU A 179 -1.32 13.58 26.35
C LEU A 179 -2.70 13.26 26.95
N VAL A 180 -3.37 12.20 26.51
CA VAL A 180 -4.61 11.65 27.04
C VAL A 180 -4.34 10.30 27.69
#